data_8f7fc1e14cf2db08355e50d66eb556e7
#
_entry.id   8f7fc1e14cf2db08355e50d66eb556e7
#
_cell.length_a   1.000
_cell.length_b   1.000
_cell.length_c   1.000
_cell.angle_alpha   90.00
_cell.angle_beta   90.00
_cell.angle_gamma   90.00
#
_symmetry.space_group_name_H-M   'P 1'
#
loop_
_entity.id
_entity.type
_entity.pdbx_description
1 polymer ?
#
loop_
_entity_poly.entity_id
_entity_poly.type
_entity_poly.pdbx_seq_one_letter_code
_entity_poly.pdbx_strand_id
1 'polypeptide(L)'
;MRGYTQGIPEFEKGNPLQNFLPRIGITLGDPAGIGTEIAVRTLKDNSIYQLCHPILFGSPDVVARELTQLSAKSTLKVVSPQDEVSGSATEVLVVETSGAEALVPYGQISEAGGEAAVRSIKAAVTAALAGEIDAITTAPLNKESMRNAGFHYDGHTELLAELTGCSSVSMLLIGNQLRVAHLTTHSALRTVSDKITEARLREVIRIAFEAMRNYGFESPRIAVAGINPHCGENGLFGDEEIKLMRPVIESIVATGIDVRGPISPDAVFIEAMADKHDIVVVAYHDQGHIPVKLIERDHAVNVSGGLPIIRTSVDHGTAFDIAGKGIADIVNMKAAITMAAKMAVGREAAGRAKSA
;
A
#
# COMPACT_ATOMS: atom_id res chain seq x y z
N MET A 1 -4.51 26.73 -6.15
CA MET A 1 -5.12 25.39 -6.28
C MET A 1 -4.35 24.67 -7.37
N ARG A 2 -3.45 23.76 -7.03
CA ARG A 2 -2.87 22.84 -8.02
C ARG A 2 -3.96 21.82 -8.30
N GLY A 3 -4.42 21.73 -9.57
CA GLY A 3 -5.48 20.82 -9.96
C GLY A 3 -5.07 19.37 -9.68
N TYR A 4 -5.74 18.74 -8.73
CA TYR A 4 -5.64 17.30 -8.50
C TYR A 4 -6.39 16.59 -9.63
N THR A 5 -5.69 16.27 -10.71
CA THR A 5 -6.20 15.32 -11.69
C THR A 5 -6.20 13.94 -11.05
N GLN A 6 -7.36 13.31 -11.03
CA GLN A 6 -7.52 11.89 -10.66
C GLN A 6 -6.82 11.05 -11.74
N GLY A 7 -5.52 10.81 -11.59
CA GLY A 7 -4.76 10.05 -12.59
C GLY A 7 -3.27 10.03 -12.26
N ILE A 8 -2.55 9.19 -12.97
CA ILE A 8 -1.08 9.27 -13.09
C ILE A 8 -0.75 10.73 -13.46
N PRO A 9 0.34 11.32 -12.92
CA PRO A 9 0.73 12.67 -13.30
C PRO A 9 0.68 12.81 -14.82
N GLU A 10 -0.09 13.80 -15.35
CA GLU A 10 -0.01 14.14 -16.76
C GLU A 10 1.40 14.67 -17.01
N PHE A 11 2.24 13.83 -17.58
CA PHE A 11 3.57 14.25 -18.01
C PHE A 11 3.42 15.17 -19.24
N GLU A 12 4.15 16.27 -19.26
CA GLU A 12 4.24 17.15 -20.43
C GLU A 12 4.59 16.34 -21.68
N LYS A 13 4.02 16.72 -22.84
CA LYS A 13 4.33 16.07 -24.12
C LYS A 13 5.84 16.08 -24.36
N GLY A 14 6.43 14.88 -24.49
CA GLY A 14 7.88 14.68 -24.65
C GLY A 14 8.59 14.13 -23.39
N ASN A 15 7.89 13.90 -22.29
CA ASN A 15 8.45 13.19 -21.14
C ASN A 15 8.78 11.74 -21.53
N PRO A 16 10.01 11.25 -21.30
CA PRO A 16 10.42 9.88 -21.64
C PRO A 16 9.64 8.78 -20.90
N LEU A 17 8.85 9.15 -19.89
CA LEU A 17 7.97 8.22 -19.15
C LEU A 17 6.53 8.16 -19.69
N GLN A 18 6.21 8.93 -20.75
CA GLN A 18 4.85 8.97 -21.31
C GLN A 18 4.36 7.59 -21.78
N ASN A 19 5.28 6.65 -22.07
CA ASN A 19 4.98 5.29 -22.52
C ASN A 19 5.37 4.22 -21.48
N PHE A 20 5.80 4.59 -20.26
CA PHE A 20 6.13 3.60 -19.23
C PHE A 20 4.85 3.12 -18.55
N LEU A 21 4.47 1.88 -18.84
CA LEU A 21 3.38 1.18 -18.17
C LEU A 21 4.00 0.15 -17.18
N PRO A 22 3.95 0.41 -15.87
CA PRO A 22 4.56 -0.49 -14.91
C PRO A 22 3.85 -1.83 -14.84
N ARG A 23 4.59 -2.88 -14.50
CA ARG A 23 4.09 -4.23 -14.26
C ARG A 23 3.68 -4.36 -12.81
N ILE A 24 2.40 -4.59 -12.54
CA ILE A 24 1.85 -4.68 -11.18
C ILE A 24 1.46 -6.13 -10.88
N GLY A 25 2.18 -6.74 -9.93
CA GLY A 25 1.83 -8.05 -9.41
C GLY A 25 0.68 -7.93 -8.41
N ILE A 26 -0.40 -8.69 -8.62
CA ILE A 26 -1.58 -8.69 -7.76
C ILE A 26 -1.68 -10.06 -7.10
N THR A 27 -1.43 -10.16 -5.79
CA THR A 27 -1.59 -11.42 -5.06
C THR A 27 -3.06 -11.68 -4.78
N LEU A 28 -3.52 -12.93 -4.93
CA LEU A 28 -4.93 -13.27 -4.81
C LEU A 28 -5.43 -13.39 -3.36
N GLY A 29 -4.51 -13.44 -2.37
CA GLY A 29 -4.85 -13.61 -0.97
C GLY A 29 -5.42 -15.00 -0.66
N ASP A 30 -6.28 -15.09 0.37
CA ASP A 30 -6.93 -16.34 0.75
C ASP A 30 -8.03 -16.69 -0.26
N PRO A 31 -7.94 -17.85 -0.97
CA PRO A 31 -8.89 -18.24 -2.00
C PRO A 31 -10.30 -18.58 -1.48
N ALA A 32 -10.48 -18.69 -0.15
CA ALA A 32 -11.79 -18.81 0.47
C ALA A 32 -12.51 -17.46 0.63
N GLY A 33 -11.81 -16.34 0.43
CA GLY A 33 -12.31 -14.97 0.58
C GLY A 33 -12.65 -14.29 -0.73
N ILE A 34 -12.88 -12.97 -0.64
CA ILE A 34 -13.23 -12.11 -1.79
C ILE A 34 -12.02 -11.67 -2.62
N GLY A 35 -10.78 -12.03 -2.23
CA GLY A 35 -9.56 -11.51 -2.84
C GLY A 35 -9.49 -11.73 -4.34
N THR A 36 -9.73 -12.95 -4.80
CA THR A 36 -9.75 -13.29 -6.23
C THR A 36 -10.92 -12.61 -6.97
N GLU A 37 -12.10 -12.54 -6.34
CA GLU A 37 -13.28 -11.87 -6.90
C GLU A 37 -12.99 -10.40 -7.20
N ILE A 38 -12.50 -9.65 -6.21
CA ILE A 38 -12.22 -8.22 -6.39
C ILE A 38 -11.09 -7.96 -7.40
N ALA A 39 -10.07 -8.83 -7.45
CA ALA A 39 -9.00 -8.74 -8.43
C ALA A 39 -9.55 -8.95 -9.86
N VAL A 40 -10.21 -10.07 -10.11
CA VAL A 40 -10.77 -10.42 -11.44
C VAL A 40 -11.79 -9.38 -11.90
N ARG A 41 -12.69 -8.92 -11.02
CA ARG A 41 -13.67 -7.88 -11.37
C ARG A 41 -13.04 -6.55 -11.70
N THR A 42 -11.97 -6.16 -10.99
CA THR A 42 -11.22 -4.93 -11.29
C THR A 42 -10.56 -5.02 -12.67
N LEU A 43 -10.01 -6.17 -13.04
CA LEU A 43 -9.37 -6.38 -14.34
C LEU A 43 -10.34 -6.42 -15.53
N LYS A 44 -11.66 -6.40 -15.31
CA LYS A 44 -12.64 -6.16 -16.39
C LYS A 44 -12.69 -4.69 -16.84
N ASP A 45 -12.14 -3.78 -16.06
CA ASP A 45 -12.08 -2.36 -16.39
C ASP A 45 -10.87 -2.05 -17.28
N ASN A 46 -11.13 -1.72 -18.54
CA ASN A 46 -10.10 -1.35 -19.51
C ASN A 46 -9.21 -0.19 -19.05
N SER A 47 -9.68 0.67 -18.15
CA SER A 47 -8.88 1.78 -17.62
C SER A 47 -7.64 1.32 -16.86
N ILE A 48 -7.66 0.14 -16.27
CA ILE A 48 -6.49 -0.44 -15.57
C ILE A 48 -5.34 -0.69 -16.54
N TYR A 49 -5.62 -1.18 -17.73
CA TYR A 49 -4.59 -1.48 -18.75
C TYR A 49 -4.01 -0.23 -19.41
N GLN A 50 -4.62 0.92 -19.19
CA GLN A 50 -4.04 2.22 -19.56
C GLN A 50 -3.04 2.74 -18.50
N LEU A 51 -3.09 2.18 -17.29
CA LEU A 51 -2.26 2.59 -16.16
C LEU A 51 -1.06 1.66 -15.93
N CYS A 52 -1.24 0.36 -16.22
CA CYS A 52 -0.24 -0.66 -15.91
C CYS A 52 -0.47 -1.95 -16.69
N HIS A 53 0.49 -2.87 -16.59
CA HIS A 53 0.36 -4.28 -16.98
C HIS A 53 0.08 -5.12 -15.72
N PRO A 54 -1.19 -5.42 -15.38
CA PRO A 54 -1.54 -6.20 -14.20
C PRO A 54 -1.28 -7.68 -14.45
N ILE A 55 -0.68 -8.38 -13.46
CA ILE A 55 -0.39 -9.80 -13.49
C ILE A 55 -0.83 -10.39 -12.15
N LEU A 56 -1.73 -11.37 -12.17
CA LEU A 56 -2.16 -12.08 -10.98
C LEU A 56 -1.09 -13.08 -10.52
N PHE A 57 -0.91 -13.20 -9.21
CA PHE A 57 -0.07 -14.23 -8.58
C PHE A 57 -0.96 -15.14 -7.74
N GLY A 58 -1.11 -16.41 -8.13
CA GLY A 58 -1.99 -17.36 -7.44
C GLY A 58 -2.22 -18.64 -8.22
N SER A 59 -3.31 -19.35 -7.89
CA SER A 59 -3.72 -20.55 -8.59
C SER A 59 -4.54 -20.22 -9.85
N PRO A 60 -4.15 -20.70 -11.03
CA PRO A 60 -4.96 -20.60 -12.24
C PRO A 60 -6.37 -21.21 -12.07
N ASP A 61 -6.49 -22.32 -11.32
CA ASP A 61 -7.75 -22.98 -11.06
C ASP A 61 -8.70 -22.11 -10.23
N VAL A 62 -8.17 -21.39 -9.23
CA VAL A 62 -8.94 -20.43 -8.43
C VAL A 62 -9.42 -19.25 -9.30
N VAL A 63 -8.56 -18.74 -10.18
CA VAL A 63 -8.95 -17.69 -11.13
C VAL A 63 -10.02 -18.19 -12.10
N ALA A 64 -9.87 -19.40 -12.64
CA ALA A 64 -10.85 -20.02 -13.55
C ALA A 64 -12.21 -20.22 -12.87
N ARG A 65 -12.22 -20.68 -11.60
CA ARG A 65 -13.43 -20.77 -10.78
C ARG A 65 -14.12 -19.41 -10.69
N GLU A 66 -13.37 -18.35 -10.40
CA GLU A 66 -13.91 -16.99 -10.23
C GLU A 66 -14.42 -16.41 -11.55
N LEU A 67 -13.70 -16.61 -12.66
CA LEU A 67 -14.18 -16.22 -14.00
C LEU A 67 -15.51 -16.88 -14.34
N THR A 68 -15.65 -18.18 -14.01
CA THR A 68 -16.89 -18.95 -14.20
C THR A 68 -18.02 -18.42 -13.33
N GLN A 69 -17.76 -18.21 -12.04
CA GLN A 69 -18.74 -17.68 -11.07
C GLN A 69 -19.28 -16.32 -11.50
N LEU A 70 -18.42 -15.46 -12.03
CA LEU A 70 -18.77 -14.14 -12.51
C LEU A 70 -19.33 -14.10 -13.93
N SER A 71 -19.54 -15.28 -14.58
CA SER A 71 -19.91 -15.40 -15.98
C SER A 71 -19.06 -14.50 -16.89
N ALA A 72 -17.76 -14.39 -16.58
CA ALA A 72 -16.83 -13.56 -17.31
C ALA A 72 -16.43 -14.23 -18.63
N LYS A 73 -16.40 -13.43 -19.71
CA LYS A 73 -15.96 -13.91 -21.05
C LYS A 73 -14.43 -13.86 -21.22
N SER A 74 -13.69 -13.48 -20.17
CA SER A 74 -12.24 -13.37 -20.22
C SER A 74 -11.59 -14.75 -20.23
N THR A 75 -10.53 -14.91 -21.02
CA THR A 75 -9.65 -16.07 -21.01
C THR A 75 -8.57 -15.88 -19.95
N LEU A 76 -7.96 -17.00 -19.53
CA LEU A 76 -6.84 -17.04 -18.64
C LEU A 76 -5.59 -17.51 -19.40
N LYS A 77 -4.46 -16.82 -19.18
CA LYS A 77 -3.16 -17.21 -19.71
C LYS A 77 -2.15 -17.32 -18.58
N VAL A 78 -1.57 -18.50 -18.41
CA VAL A 78 -0.45 -18.71 -17.48
C VAL A 78 0.82 -18.15 -18.11
N VAL A 79 1.56 -17.37 -17.33
CA VAL A 79 2.78 -16.67 -17.77
C VAL A 79 3.86 -16.74 -16.69
N SER A 80 5.10 -16.46 -17.09
CA SER A 80 6.21 -16.20 -16.17
C SER A 80 6.29 -14.70 -15.84
N PRO A 81 6.77 -14.29 -14.64
CA PRO A 81 6.92 -12.87 -14.30
C PRO A 81 7.78 -12.07 -15.28
N GLN A 82 8.78 -12.69 -15.92
CA GLN A 82 9.67 -12.07 -16.89
C GLN A 82 9.12 -12.03 -18.34
N ASP A 83 7.98 -12.67 -18.62
CA ASP A 83 7.45 -12.67 -19.98
C ASP A 83 7.04 -11.25 -20.40
N GLU A 84 7.47 -10.84 -21.59
CA GLU A 84 7.08 -9.55 -22.19
C GLU A 84 5.68 -9.65 -22.81
N VAL A 85 4.66 -9.83 -21.98
CA VAL A 85 3.26 -9.95 -22.40
C VAL A 85 2.41 -8.92 -21.68
N SER A 86 1.40 -8.41 -22.36
CA SER A 86 0.37 -7.57 -21.79
C SER A 86 -0.97 -8.27 -21.85
N GLY A 87 -1.69 -8.27 -20.71
CA GLY A 87 -3.07 -8.73 -20.66
C GLY A 87 -4.05 -7.69 -21.21
N SER A 88 -5.30 -8.03 -21.13
CA SER A 88 -6.42 -7.14 -21.48
C SER A 88 -7.63 -7.50 -20.61
N ALA A 89 -8.69 -6.71 -20.67
CA ALA A 89 -9.95 -7.02 -20.00
C ALA A 89 -10.58 -8.37 -20.47
N THR A 90 -10.12 -8.89 -21.61
CA THR A 90 -10.55 -10.19 -22.17
C THR A 90 -9.51 -11.32 -22.01
N GLU A 91 -8.29 -11.02 -21.53
CA GLU A 91 -7.24 -12.00 -21.28
C GLU A 91 -6.50 -11.67 -19.98
N VAL A 92 -6.75 -12.45 -18.93
CA VAL A 92 -6.15 -12.29 -17.60
C VAL A 92 -4.85 -13.10 -17.54
N LEU A 93 -3.75 -12.44 -17.15
CA LEU A 93 -2.44 -13.07 -16.97
C LEU A 93 -2.30 -13.56 -15.54
N VAL A 94 -1.81 -14.80 -15.37
CA VAL A 94 -1.59 -15.43 -14.06
C VAL A 94 -0.21 -16.07 -13.99
N VAL A 95 0.55 -15.72 -12.97
CA VAL A 95 1.73 -16.47 -12.54
C VAL A 95 1.26 -17.55 -11.58
N GLU A 96 1.47 -18.82 -11.95
CA GLU A 96 1.08 -19.94 -11.11
C GLU A 96 1.97 -20.04 -9.88
N THR A 97 1.35 -20.00 -8.69
CA THR A 97 2.03 -20.14 -7.39
C THR A 97 1.50 -21.29 -6.55
N SER A 98 0.33 -21.81 -6.91
CA SER A 98 -0.35 -22.98 -6.33
C SER A 98 -1.25 -23.59 -7.37
N GLY A 99 -1.46 -24.90 -7.28
CA GLY A 99 -2.34 -25.64 -8.18
C GLY A 99 -3.77 -25.80 -7.64
N ALA A 100 -4.40 -26.94 -7.98
CA ALA A 100 -5.79 -27.25 -7.61
C ALA A 100 -6.02 -27.42 -6.11
N GLU A 101 -4.97 -27.65 -5.31
CA GLU A 101 -5.04 -27.69 -3.85
C GLU A 101 -5.54 -26.37 -3.24
N ALA A 102 -5.40 -25.27 -3.97
CA ALA A 102 -5.93 -23.96 -3.56
C ALA A 102 -7.44 -23.81 -3.81
N LEU A 103 -8.13 -24.78 -4.42
CA LEU A 103 -9.58 -24.78 -4.62
C LEU A 103 -10.32 -25.14 -3.32
N VAL A 104 -10.24 -24.27 -2.33
CA VAL A 104 -10.94 -24.43 -1.06
C VAL A 104 -12.37 -23.88 -1.14
N PRO A 105 -13.31 -24.36 -0.29
CA PRO A 105 -14.65 -23.81 -0.22
C PRO A 105 -14.65 -22.34 0.22
N TYR A 106 -15.54 -21.53 -0.33
CA TYR A 106 -15.72 -20.15 0.10
C TYR A 106 -16.13 -20.05 1.58
N GLY A 107 -15.64 -19.02 2.26
CA GLY A 107 -16.00 -18.69 3.63
C GLY A 107 -15.47 -19.66 4.69
N GLN A 108 -14.51 -20.52 4.36
CA GLN A 108 -13.96 -21.51 5.28
C GLN A 108 -12.47 -21.24 5.55
N ILE A 109 -12.12 -21.22 6.83
CA ILE A 109 -10.74 -21.17 7.29
C ILE A 109 -10.08 -22.52 6.98
N SER A 110 -8.93 -22.50 6.32
CA SER A 110 -8.21 -23.72 5.96
C SER A 110 -6.70 -23.49 5.86
N GLU A 111 -5.95 -24.55 6.14
CA GLU A 111 -4.50 -24.59 5.94
C GLU A 111 -4.13 -24.32 4.47
N ALA A 112 -4.79 -24.99 3.54
CA ALA A 112 -4.54 -24.83 2.09
C ALA A 112 -4.80 -23.39 1.61
N GLY A 113 -5.84 -22.71 2.14
CA GLY A 113 -6.11 -21.29 1.84
C GLY A 113 -5.02 -20.37 2.36
N GLY A 114 -4.54 -20.63 3.58
CA GLY A 114 -3.43 -19.89 4.16
C GLY A 114 -2.12 -20.09 3.41
N GLU A 115 -1.81 -21.33 3.02
CA GLU A 115 -0.62 -21.67 2.25
C GLU A 115 -0.65 -21.01 0.86
N ALA A 116 -1.76 -21.07 0.14
CA ALA A 116 -1.92 -20.44 -1.16
C ALA A 116 -1.71 -18.90 -1.07
N ALA A 117 -2.27 -18.26 -0.05
CA ALA A 117 -2.07 -16.83 0.18
C ALA A 117 -0.59 -16.47 0.39
N VAL A 118 0.12 -17.23 1.23
CA VAL A 118 1.54 -16.97 1.51
C VAL A 118 2.42 -17.27 0.29
N ARG A 119 2.15 -18.35 -0.46
CA ARG A 119 2.88 -18.67 -1.70
C ARG A 119 2.76 -17.56 -2.73
N SER A 120 1.57 -17.00 -2.92
CA SER A 120 1.36 -15.90 -3.86
C SER A 120 2.15 -14.64 -3.46
N ILE A 121 2.19 -14.31 -2.17
CA ILE A 121 2.98 -13.19 -1.65
C ILE A 121 4.48 -13.44 -1.85
N LYS A 122 4.99 -14.62 -1.50
CA LYS A 122 6.41 -14.97 -1.67
C LYS A 122 6.85 -14.85 -3.13
N ALA A 123 6.07 -15.38 -4.05
CA ALA A 123 6.37 -15.31 -5.48
C ALA A 123 6.38 -13.86 -5.99
N ALA A 124 5.37 -13.05 -5.61
CA ALA A 124 5.31 -11.65 -6.01
C ALA A 124 6.46 -10.82 -5.42
N VAL A 125 6.85 -11.07 -4.15
CA VAL A 125 8.03 -10.42 -3.54
C VAL A 125 9.31 -10.80 -4.27
N THR A 126 9.51 -12.08 -4.60
CA THR A 126 10.68 -12.54 -5.35
C THR A 126 10.77 -11.83 -6.71
N ALA A 127 9.66 -11.77 -7.46
CA ALA A 127 9.60 -11.10 -8.75
C ALA A 127 9.87 -9.59 -8.63
N ALA A 128 9.35 -8.93 -7.58
CA ALA A 128 9.57 -7.50 -7.34
C ALA A 128 11.03 -7.19 -6.97
N LEU A 129 11.66 -8.02 -6.14
CA LEU A 129 13.07 -7.89 -5.79
C LEU A 129 14.00 -8.14 -6.98
N ALA A 130 13.61 -9.04 -7.89
CA ALA A 130 14.33 -9.29 -9.14
C ALA A 130 14.10 -8.21 -10.22
N GLY A 131 13.18 -7.25 -9.99
CA GLY A 131 12.83 -6.21 -10.97
C GLY A 131 11.99 -6.73 -12.13
N GLU A 132 11.40 -7.91 -12.01
CA GLU A 132 10.49 -8.50 -13.01
C GLU A 132 9.11 -7.87 -12.98
N ILE A 133 8.71 -7.31 -11.84
CA ILE A 133 7.54 -6.45 -11.64
C ILE A 133 7.93 -5.19 -10.86
N ASP A 134 7.20 -4.09 -11.08
CA ASP A 134 7.54 -2.77 -10.53
C ASP A 134 6.92 -2.51 -9.15
N ALA A 135 5.78 -3.14 -8.86
CA ALA A 135 5.10 -3.02 -7.58
C ALA A 135 4.17 -4.22 -7.32
N ILE A 136 3.75 -4.35 -6.06
CA ILE A 136 2.81 -5.39 -5.61
C ILE A 136 1.55 -4.73 -5.06
N THR A 137 0.39 -5.25 -5.45
CA THR A 137 -0.90 -5.01 -4.79
C THR A 137 -1.38 -6.30 -4.14
N THR A 138 -1.63 -6.29 -2.83
CA THR A 138 -2.05 -7.50 -2.12
C THR A 138 -3.55 -7.52 -1.84
N ALA A 139 -4.22 -8.60 -2.24
CA ALA A 139 -5.57 -8.94 -1.78
C ALA A 139 -5.54 -9.44 -0.33
N PRO A 140 -6.69 -9.47 0.37
CA PRO A 140 -6.72 -9.81 1.79
C PRO A 140 -6.40 -11.28 2.04
N LEU A 141 -5.69 -11.56 3.15
CA LEU A 141 -5.47 -12.90 3.68
C LEU A 141 -6.21 -13.11 5.00
N ASN A 142 -6.50 -14.36 5.33
CA ASN A 142 -7.03 -14.75 6.64
C ASN A 142 -5.87 -15.14 7.57
N LYS A 143 -5.77 -14.47 8.73
CA LYS A 143 -4.67 -14.72 9.68
C LYS A 143 -4.73 -16.11 10.31
N GLU A 144 -5.92 -16.65 10.53
CA GLU A 144 -6.11 -17.97 11.10
C GLU A 144 -5.76 -19.05 10.07
N SER A 145 -6.21 -18.91 8.80
CA SER A 145 -5.78 -19.77 7.70
C SER A 145 -4.25 -19.79 7.58
N MET A 146 -3.62 -18.62 7.63
CA MET A 146 -2.17 -18.48 7.56
C MET A 146 -1.45 -19.19 8.72
N ARG A 147 -1.98 -19.05 9.95
CA ARG A 147 -1.43 -19.74 11.14
C ARG A 147 -1.60 -21.25 11.04
N ASN A 148 -2.74 -21.73 10.55
CA ASN A 148 -2.99 -23.16 10.34
C ASN A 148 -2.00 -23.76 9.31
N ALA A 149 -1.55 -22.96 8.33
CA ALA A 149 -0.51 -23.31 7.39
C ALA A 149 0.93 -23.19 7.95
N GLY A 150 1.08 -22.94 9.26
CA GLY A 150 2.37 -22.86 9.93
C GLY A 150 3.08 -21.50 9.82
N PHE A 151 2.43 -20.46 9.30
CA PHE A 151 3.00 -19.11 9.19
C PHE A 151 2.49 -18.21 10.32
N HIS A 152 3.35 -17.82 11.24
CA HIS A 152 3.02 -17.11 12.48
C HIS A 152 3.36 -15.61 12.35
N TYR A 153 2.66 -14.88 11.49
CA TYR A 153 2.78 -13.43 11.34
C TYR A 153 1.49 -12.75 11.76
N ASP A 154 1.58 -11.51 12.23
CA ASP A 154 0.41 -10.69 12.59
C ASP A 154 -0.32 -10.12 11.35
N GLY A 155 0.30 -10.24 10.17
CA GLY A 155 -0.30 -9.84 8.90
C GLY A 155 0.72 -9.71 7.76
N HIS A 156 0.33 -9.00 6.71
CA HIS A 156 1.20 -8.78 5.55
C HIS A 156 2.49 -8.03 5.89
N THR A 157 2.43 -7.07 6.80
CA THR A 157 3.57 -6.17 7.08
C THR A 157 4.76 -6.93 7.61
N GLU A 158 4.55 -7.82 8.59
CA GLU A 158 5.59 -8.63 9.21
C GLU A 158 6.14 -9.67 8.23
N LEU A 159 5.25 -10.34 7.49
CA LEU A 159 5.64 -11.29 6.45
C LEU A 159 6.50 -10.61 5.36
N LEU A 160 6.08 -9.44 4.88
CA LEU A 160 6.83 -8.69 3.86
C LEU A 160 8.17 -8.18 4.38
N ALA A 161 8.22 -7.71 5.64
CA ALA A 161 9.47 -7.29 6.28
C ALA A 161 10.49 -8.43 6.31
N GLU A 162 10.06 -9.63 6.72
CA GLU A 162 10.93 -10.81 6.73
C GLU A 162 11.38 -11.22 5.31
N LEU A 163 10.45 -11.31 4.36
CA LEU A 163 10.76 -11.72 2.98
C LEU A 163 11.70 -10.75 2.26
N THR A 164 11.69 -9.48 2.64
CA THR A 164 12.55 -8.45 2.04
C THR A 164 13.80 -8.14 2.85
N GLY A 165 13.96 -8.77 4.03
CA GLY A 165 15.05 -8.47 4.96
C GLY A 165 14.99 -7.05 5.52
N CYS A 166 13.82 -6.40 5.50
CA CYS A 166 13.62 -5.04 5.93
C CYS A 166 13.34 -4.97 7.43
N SER A 167 14.17 -4.25 8.18
CA SER A 167 13.99 -4.08 9.63
C SER A 167 13.03 -2.95 10.01
N SER A 168 12.64 -2.12 9.05
CA SER A 168 11.95 -0.87 9.30
C SER A 168 10.82 -0.63 8.32
N VAL A 169 9.61 -0.89 8.78
CA VAL A 169 8.38 -0.66 7.99
C VAL A 169 7.47 0.31 8.73
N SER A 170 6.78 1.16 7.98
CA SER A 170 5.72 2.01 8.49
C SER A 170 4.46 1.85 7.62
N MET A 171 3.31 1.82 8.28
CA MET A 171 2.03 1.92 7.61
C MET A 171 1.80 3.37 7.17
N LEU A 172 1.55 3.55 5.89
CA LEU A 172 1.04 4.80 5.35
C LEU A 172 -0.39 4.60 4.89
N LEU A 173 -1.24 5.57 5.12
CA LEU A 173 -2.57 5.62 4.54
C LEU A 173 -2.59 6.82 3.59
N ILE A 174 -2.68 6.54 2.29
CA ILE A 174 -2.50 7.54 1.24
C ILE A 174 -3.81 7.73 0.49
N GLY A 175 -4.40 8.91 0.68
CA GLY A 175 -5.51 9.39 -0.12
C GLY A 175 -5.07 10.40 -1.18
N ASN A 176 -6.02 10.92 -1.94
CA ASN A 176 -5.76 11.96 -2.92
C ASN A 176 -5.43 13.31 -2.27
N GLN A 177 -6.19 13.67 -1.24
CA GLN A 177 -6.08 14.96 -0.55
C GLN A 177 -5.27 14.87 0.73
N LEU A 178 -5.45 13.81 1.52
CA LEU A 178 -4.77 13.63 2.80
C LEU A 178 -3.95 12.34 2.82
N ARG A 179 -2.70 12.44 3.28
CA ARG A 179 -1.74 11.34 3.38
C ARG A 179 -1.10 11.34 4.76
N VAL A 180 -0.99 10.17 5.36
CA VAL A 180 -0.41 10.03 6.70
C VAL A 180 0.59 8.87 6.76
N ALA A 181 1.63 9.01 7.60
CA ALA A 181 2.59 7.97 7.94
C ALA A 181 2.59 7.78 9.47
N HIS A 182 2.58 6.54 9.95
CA HIS A 182 2.36 6.23 11.34
C HIS A 182 3.66 5.91 12.09
N LEU A 183 3.90 6.58 13.22
CA LEU A 183 4.97 6.21 14.16
C LEU A 183 4.65 4.89 14.84
N THR A 184 3.40 4.73 15.29
CA THR A 184 2.87 3.49 15.85
C THR A 184 1.53 3.15 15.20
N THR A 185 1.19 1.85 15.13
CA THR A 185 -0.08 1.37 14.56
C THR A 185 -0.91 0.63 15.61
N HIS A 186 -0.92 -0.68 15.60
CA HIS A 186 -1.72 -1.55 16.47
C HIS A 186 -1.15 -1.60 17.90
N SER A 187 -1.27 -0.50 18.63
CA SER A 187 -0.75 -0.36 20.00
C SER A 187 -1.83 0.20 20.91
N ALA A 188 -1.87 -0.26 22.16
CA ALA A 188 -2.74 0.35 23.15
C ALA A 188 -2.33 1.83 23.34
N LEU A 189 -3.31 2.73 23.38
CA LEU A 189 -3.06 4.19 23.43
C LEU A 189 -2.13 4.58 24.60
N ARG A 190 -2.26 3.93 25.75
CA ARG A 190 -1.41 4.15 26.94
C ARG A 190 0.07 3.85 26.72
N THR A 191 0.44 3.10 25.68
CA THR A 191 1.83 2.71 25.39
C THR A 191 2.40 3.45 24.18
N VAL A 192 1.66 4.37 23.60
CA VAL A 192 2.07 5.09 22.37
C VAL A 192 3.30 5.95 22.64
N SER A 193 3.27 6.77 23.70
CA SER A 193 4.38 7.67 24.02
C SER A 193 5.69 6.91 24.21
N ASP A 194 5.67 5.77 24.93
CA ASP A 194 6.85 4.93 25.18
C ASP A 194 7.47 4.34 23.90
N LYS A 195 6.67 4.18 22.83
CA LYS A 195 7.10 3.64 21.53
C LYS A 195 7.67 4.69 20.59
N ILE A 196 7.45 5.95 20.86
CA ILE A 196 7.97 7.04 20.06
C ILE A 196 9.38 7.38 20.55
N THR A 197 10.36 6.90 19.80
CA THR A 197 11.79 7.16 20.06
C THR A 197 12.37 8.08 18.99
N GLU A 198 13.52 8.70 19.26
CA GLU A 198 14.25 9.48 18.25
C GLU A 198 14.51 8.67 16.97
N ALA A 199 14.98 7.43 17.14
CA ALA A 199 15.27 6.53 16.02
C ALA A 199 14.00 6.28 15.18
N ARG A 200 12.87 5.98 15.83
CA ARG A 200 11.59 5.72 15.14
C ARG A 200 11.07 6.96 14.42
N LEU A 201 11.17 8.13 15.02
CA LEU A 201 10.73 9.39 14.40
C LEU A 201 11.56 9.70 13.15
N ARG A 202 12.91 9.61 13.24
CA ARG A 202 13.80 9.79 12.07
C ARG A 202 13.47 8.82 10.94
N GLU A 203 13.26 7.58 11.29
CA GLU A 203 12.97 6.51 10.36
C GLU A 203 11.65 6.73 9.63
N VAL A 204 10.57 7.05 10.34
CA VAL A 204 9.26 7.28 9.71
C VAL A 204 9.24 8.55 8.87
N ILE A 205 9.94 9.61 9.28
CA ILE A 205 10.10 10.81 8.44
C ILE A 205 10.82 10.46 7.13
N ARG A 206 11.91 9.67 7.17
CA ARG A 206 12.60 9.19 5.97
C ARG A 206 11.70 8.33 5.09
N ILE A 207 10.95 7.39 5.68
CA ILE A 207 9.98 6.56 4.96
C ILE A 207 8.90 7.42 4.29
N ALA A 208 8.37 8.41 4.99
CA ALA A 208 7.38 9.35 4.46
C ALA A 208 7.95 10.15 3.28
N PHE A 209 9.18 10.63 3.39
CA PHE A 209 9.88 11.33 2.31
C PHE A 209 10.03 10.46 1.08
N GLU A 210 10.55 9.24 1.23
CA GLU A 210 10.75 8.31 0.11
C GLU A 210 9.42 7.88 -0.53
N ALA A 211 8.39 7.63 0.27
CA ALA A 211 7.06 7.30 -0.24
C ALA A 211 6.46 8.45 -1.07
N MET A 212 6.63 9.69 -0.63
CA MET A 212 6.15 10.85 -1.38
C MET A 212 6.98 11.12 -2.64
N ARG A 213 8.29 10.82 -2.62
CA ARG A 213 9.12 10.82 -3.84
C ARG A 213 8.60 9.81 -4.86
N ASN A 214 8.31 8.59 -4.42
CA ASN A 214 7.71 7.56 -5.27
C ASN A 214 6.29 7.94 -5.72
N TYR A 215 5.55 8.70 -4.91
CA TYR A 215 4.23 9.22 -5.30
C TYR A 215 4.31 10.30 -6.40
N GLY A 216 5.48 10.91 -6.60
CA GLY A 216 5.76 11.90 -7.66
C GLY A 216 6.04 13.32 -7.16
N PHE A 217 6.19 13.54 -5.85
CA PHE A 217 6.64 14.83 -5.32
C PHE A 217 8.16 14.94 -5.45
N GLU A 218 8.64 15.99 -6.08
CA GLU A 218 10.08 16.23 -6.22
C GLU A 218 10.73 16.65 -4.89
N SER A 219 10.06 17.50 -4.13
CA SER A 219 10.47 18.00 -2.82
C SER A 219 9.29 17.91 -1.85
N PRO A 220 9.04 16.73 -1.24
CA PRO A 220 7.91 16.55 -0.34
C PRO A 220 7.99 17.44 0.89
N ARG A 221 6.87 18.08 1.25
CA ARG A 221 6.68 18.88 2.47
C ARG A 221 6.05 17.97 3.53
N ILE A 222 6.82 17.67 4.58
CA ILE A 222 6.40 16.75 5.63
C ILE A 222 5.98 17.55 6.86
N ALA A 223 4.80 17.26 7.42
CA ALA A 223 4.42 17.71 8.74
C ALA A 223 4.56 16.59 9.77
N VAL A 224 4.92 16.93 11.00
CA VAL A 224 4.91 16.01 12.13
C VAL A 224 3.86 16.48 13.13
N ALA A 225 2.83 15.66 13.38
CA ALA A 225 1.81 15.96 14.39
C ALA A 225 2.39 15.76 15.80
N GLY A 226 2.04 16.64 16.73
CA GLY A 226 2.34 16.44 18.14
C GLY A 226 1.58 15.23 18.70
N ILE A 227 2.05 14.74 19.84
CA ILE A 227 1.41 13.65 20.60
C ILE A 227 0.33 14.24 21.51
N ASN A 228 0.71 15.31 22.22
CA ASN A 228 -0.10 15.93 23.26
C ASN A 228 -0.98 17.06 22.70
N PRO A 229 -2.11 17.37 23.36
CA PRO A 229 -2.92 18.53 23.01
C PRO A 229 -2.05 19.80 22.96
N HIS A 230 -2.23 20.62 21.90
CA HIS A 230 -1.48 21.86 21.68
C HIS A 230 0.05 21.68 21.75
N CYS A 231 0.57 20.51 21.35
CA CYS A 231 1.99 20.16 21.43
C CYS A 231 2.56 20.31 22.85
N GLY A 232 1.80 19.88 23.86
CA GLY A 232 2.21 19.88 25.26
C GLY A 232 2.12 21.24 25.96
N GLU A 233 1.70 22.33 25.28
CA GLU A 233 1.56 23.69 25.87
C GLU A 233 2.80 24.08 26.71
N ASN A 234 3.99 24.05 26.10
CA ASN A 234 5.27 24.30 26.78
C ASN A 234 5.57 23.37 27.98
N GLY A 235 5.08 22.14 27.94
CA GLY A 235 5.32 21.13 28.96
C GLY A 235 4.21 21.01 30.01
N LEU A 236 3.10 21.75 29.84
CA LEU A 236 1.96 21.68 30.77
C LEU A 236 1.21 20.34 30.64
N PHE A 237 1.10 19.79 29.42
CA PHE A 237 0.38 18.57 29.08
C PHE A 237 1.28 17.43 28.60
N GLY A 238 2.57 17.52 28.82
CA GLY A 238 3.60 16.60 28.37
C GLY A 238 4.77 17.35 27.73
N ASP A 239 5.92 16.72 27.67
CA ASP A 239 7.16 17.36 27.20
C ASP A 239 7.87 16.60 26.06
N GLU A 240 7.22 15.56 25.52
CA GLU A 240 7.74 14.74 24.43
C GLU A 240 8.06 15.58 23.18
N GLU A 241 7.23 16.57 22.88
CA GLU A 241 7.45 17.49 21.77
C GLU A 241 8.72 18.32 21.95
N ILE A 242 9.00 18.76 23.17
CA ILE A 242 10.16 19.59 23.50
C ILE A 242 11.42 18.75 23.58
N LYS A 243 11.36 17.63 24.33
CA LYS A 243 12.55 16.83 24.67
C LYS A 243 12.97 15.88 23.56
N LEU A 244 12.02 15.37 22.76
CA LEU A 244 12.27 14.36 21.74
C LEU A 244 12.00 14.87 20.33
N MET A 245 10.77 15.35 20.04
CA MET A 245 10.36 15.55 18.65
C MET A 245 11.06 16.75 18.00
N ARG A 246 11.12 17.90 18.68
CA ARG A 246 11.72 19.11 18.14
C ARG A 246 13.21 18.94 17.81
N PRO A 247 14.09 18.42 18.69
CA PRO A 247 15.50 18.21 18.37
C PRO A 247 15.72 17.30 17.16
N VAL A 248 14.89 16.24 17.02
CA VAL A 248 14.95 15.33 15.89
C VAL A 248 14.57 16.04 14.61
N ILE A 249 13.45 16.78 14.58
CA ILE A 249 12.97 17.51 13.40
C ILE A 249 14.02 18.54 12.96
N GLU A 250 14.54 19.34 13.89
CA GLU A 250 15.58 20.35 13.59
C GLU A 250 16.82 19.73 12.97
N SER A 251 17.24 18.56 13.46
CA SER A 251 18.38 17.84 12.89
C SER A 251 18.12 17.30 11.47
N ILE A 252 16.87 16.94 11.13
CA ILE A 252 16.49 16.49 9.79
C ILE A 252 16.40 17.69 8.83
N VAL A 253 15.83 18.80 9.26
CA VAL A 253 15.79 20.05 8.48
C VAL A 253 17.19 20.48 8.07
N ALA A 254 18.18 20.33 8.96
CA ALA A 254 19.58 20.61 8.65
C ALA A 254 20.16 19.76 7.51
N THR A 255 19.55 18.62 7.16
CA THR A 255 19.92 17.80 6.01
C THR A 255 19.28 18.25 4.69
N GLY A 256 18.42 19.25 4.70
CA GLY A 256 17.75 19.79 3.52
C GLY A 256 16.38 19.20 3.23
N ILE A 257 15.84 18.35 4.10
CA ILE A 257 14.47 17.82 3.98
C ILE A 257 13.48 18.85 4.56
N ASP A 258 12.42 19.20 3.81
CA ASP A 258 11.35 20.11 4.29
C ASP A 258 10.44 19.37 5.27
N VAL A 259 10.77 19.46 6.55
CA VAL A 259 10.00 18.91 7.66
C VAL A 259 9.61 20.01 8.61
N ARG A 260 8.34 20.06 8.99
CA ARG A 260 7.80 21.04 9.95
C ARG A 260 7.11 20.32 11.10
N GLY A 261 7.28 20.87 12.30
CA GLY A 261 6.64 20.33 13.49
C GLY A 261 7.48 20.46 14.76
N PRO A 262 7.03 19.89 15.86
CA PRO A 262 5.69 19.31 15.99
C PRO A 262 4.59 20.36 15.84
N ILE A 263 3.52 20.04 15.09
CA ILE A 263 2.35 20.91 14.87
C ILE A 263 1.20 20.35 15.70
N SER A 264 0.39 21.25 16.29
CA SER A 264 -0.76 20.86 17.09
C SER A 264 -1.67 19.88 16.33
N PRO A 265 -2.07 18.73 16.93
CA PRO A 265 -2.85 17.69 16.24
C PRO A 265 -4.18 18.16 15.68
N ASP A 266 -4.82 19.16 16.30
CA ASP A 266 -6.07 19.76 15.84
C ASP A 266 -5.89 20.73 14.65
N ALA A 267 -4.67 21.22 14.42
CA ALA A 267 -4.35 22.17 13.34
C ALA A 267 -3.71 21.48 12.11
N VAL A 268 -2.87 20.48 12.31
CA VAL A 268 -2.01 19.89 11.26
C VAL A 268 -2.79 19.38 10.06
N PHE A 269 -3.96 18.77 10.27
CA PHE A 269 -4.79 18.24 9.17
C PHE A 269 -5.49 19.35 8.41
N ILE A 270 -5.88 20.46 9.08
CA ILE A 270 -6.41 21.65 8.43
C ILE A 270 -5.33 22.26 7.51
N GLU A 271 -4.08 22.31 7.98
CA GLU A 271 -2.96 22.77 7.17
C GLU A 271 -2.65 21.87 6.00
N ALA A 272 -2.70 20.55 6.18
CA ALA A 272 -2.54 19.59 5.10
C ALA A 272 -3.65 19.71 4.04
N MET A 273 -4.90 19.87 4.48
CA MET A 273 -6.04 20.12 3.57
C MET A 273 -5.95 21.48 2.85
N ALA A 274 -5.24 22.44 3.42
CA ALA A 274 -4.92 23.72 2.77
C ALA A 274 -3.67 23.68 1.88
N ASP A 275 -3.20 22.47 1.51
CA ASP A 275 -2.04 22.20 0.64
C ASP A 275 -0.72 22.81 1.16
N LYS A 276 -0.55 22.91 2.49
CA LYS A 276 0.71 23.31 3.10
C LYS A 276 1.69 22.16 3.27
N HIS A 277 1.19 20.92 3.36
CA HIS A 277 1.94 19.70 3.58
C HIS A 277 1.50 18.60 2.65
N ASP A 278 2.42 17.77 2.19
CA ASP A 278 2.15 16.67 1.27
C ASP A 278 1.85 15.36 2.02
N ILE A 279 2.38 15.22 3.25
CA ILE A 279 2.13 14.09 4.15
C ILE A 279 2.27 14.52 5.61
N VAL A 280 1.48 13.92 6.50
CA VAL A 280 1.54 14.13 7.95
C VAL A 280 2.07 12.85 8.63
N VAL A 281 3.16 12.96 9.37
CA VAL A 281 3.63 11.90 10.28
C VAL A 281 2.81 12.00 11.56
N VAL A 282 2.12 10.91 11.90
CA VAL A 282 1.19 10.83 13.04
C VAL A 282 1.69 9.88 14.11
N ALA A 283 1.37 10.16 15.37
CA ALA A 283 1.85 9.43 16.52
C ALA A 283 1.23 8.02 16.61
N TYR A 284 -0.05 7.88 16.35
CA TYR A 284 -0.80 6.63 16.53
C TYR A 284 -1.90 6.46 15.48
N HIS A 285 -2.42 5.24 15.42
CA HIS A 285 -3.37 4.79 14.42
C HIS A 285 -4.54 5.76 14.21
N ASP A 286 -5.32 6.04 15.25
CA ASP A 286 -6.56 6.82 15.10
C ASP A 286 -6.30 8.30 14.84
N GLN A 287 -5.13 8.83 15.25
CA GLN A 287 -4.75 10.21 14.91
C GLN A 287 -4.70 10.43 13.39
N GLY A 288 -4.27 9.41 12.63
CA GLY A 288 -4.19 9.47 11.18
C GLY A 288 -5.41 8.89 10.47
N HIS A 289 -5.91 7.74 10.93
CA HIS A 289 -6.99 7.02 10.26
C HIS A 289 -8.33 7.77 10.31
N ILE A 290 -8.66 8.39 11.45
CA ILE A 290 -9.93 9.13 11.58
C ILE A 290 -10.04 10.23 10.53
N PRO A 291 -9.11 11.20 10.42
CA PRO A 291 -9.23 12.26 9.44
C PRO A 291 -9.19 11.75 7.99
N VAL A 292 -8.32 10.77 7.67
CA VAL A 292 -8.26 10.23 6.32
C VAL A 292 -9.56 9.53 5.94
N LYS A 293 -10.12 8.68 6.82
CA LYS A 293 -11.36 7.96 6.53
C LYS A 293 -12.60 8.86 6.49
N LEU A 294 -12.59 9.98 7.18
CA LEU A 294 -13.66 10.99 7.08
C LEU A 294 -13.65 11.71 5.73
N ILE A 295 -12.46 11.94 5.16
CA ILE A 295 -12.29 12.70 3.92
C ILE A 295 -12.31 11.78 2.70
N GLU A 296 -11.66 10.61 2.77
CA GLU A 296 -11.35 9.76 1.61
C GLU A 296 -11.67 8.28 1.83
N ARG A 297 -12.76 7.96 2.50
CA ARG A 297 -13.14 6.61 2.92
C ARG A 297 -12.85 5.51 1.89
N ASP A 298 -13.23 5.76 0.62
CA ASP A 298 -13.23 4.73 -0.42
C ASP A 298 -11.97 4.79 -1.32
N HIS A 299 -11.14 5.84 -1.17
CA HIS A 299 -9.98 6.09 -2.01
C HIS A 299 -8.64 6.01 -1.27
N ALA A 300 -8.67 5.93 0.05
CA ALA A 300 -7.46 5.78 0.84
C ALA A 300 -6.88 4.37 0.68
N VAL A 301 -5.58 4.30 0.37
CA VAL A 301 -4.83 3.07 0.11
C VAL A 301 -3.80 2.85 1.20
N ASN A 302 -3.75 1.64 1.74
CA ASN A 302 -2.70 1.25 2.66
C ASN A 302 -1.42 0.95 1.86
N VAL A 303 -0.34 1.66 2.19
CA VAL A 303 0.99 1.50 1.60
C VAL A 303 1.98 1.08 2.67
N SER A 304 2.75 0.03 2.44
CA SER A 304 3.85 -0.39 3.32
C SER A 304 5.11 0.36 2.94
N GLY A 305 5.38 1.47 3.64
CA GLY A 305 6.60 2.26 3.44
C GLY A 305 7.81 1.65 4.13
N GLY A 306 9.00 1.88 3.57
CA GLY A 306 10.28 1.38 4.08
C GLY A 306 10.73 0.07 3.44
N LEU A 307 9.85 -0.68 2.79
CA LEU A 307 10.23 -1.85 2.00
C LEU A 307 11.06 -1.44 0.78
N PRO A 308 12.00 -2.29 0.31
CA PRO A 308 12.75 -2.05 -0.93
C PRO A 308 11.88 -2.15 -2.19
N ILE A 309 10.66 -2.64 -2.05
CA ILE A 309 9.64 -2.78 -3.08
C ILE A 309 8.44 -1.86 -2.80
N ILE A 310 7.70 -1.46 -3.83
CA ILE A 310 6.44 -0.76 -3.65
C ILE A 310 5.35 -1.80 -3.35
N ARG A 311 4.65 -1.61 -2.23
CA ARG A 311 3.50 -2.46 -1.88
C ARG A 311 2.31 -1.62 -1.47
N THR A 312 1.19 -1.87 -2.12
CA THR A 312 -0.13 -1.35 -1.78
C THR A 312 -1.09 -2.47 -1.36
N SER A 313 -2.16 -2.15 -0.67
CA SER A 313 -3.22 -3.11 -0.36
C SER A 313 -4.57 -2.45 -0.21
N VAL A 314 -5.61 -3.28 -0.32
CA VAL A 314 -6.96 -2.93 0.15
C VAL A 314 -6.99 -2.73 1.66
N ASP A 315 -7.95 -1.94 2.15
CA ASP A 315 -8.13 -1.63 3.59
C ASP A 315 -9.31 -2.40 4.21
N HIS A 316 -9.54 -3.64 3.75
CA HIS A 316 -10.57 -4.54 4.29
C HIS A 316 -10.06 -5.98 4.37
N GLY A 317 -10.78 -6.84 5.10
CA GLY A 317 -10.47 -8.26 5.26
C GLY A 317 -11.02 -9.15 4.15
N THR A 318 -10.97 -10.46 4.38
CA THR A 318 -11.38 -11.52 3.45
C THR A 318 -12.89 -11.61 3.22
N ALA A 319 -13.72 -10.98 4.04
CA ALA A 319 -15.18 -10.95 3.95
C ALA A 319 -15.81 -12.31 3.56
N PHE A 320 -15.50 -13.34 4.34
CA PHE A 320 -15.92 -14.72 4.11
C PHE A 320 -17.44 -14.89 3.99
N ASP A 321 -18.20 -14.01 4.63
CA ASP A 321 -19.66 -14.00 4.59
C ASP A 321 -20.27 -13.68 3.21
N ILE A 322 -19.52 -12.97 2.36
CA ILE A 322 -19.94 -12.63 0.99
C ILE A 322 -19.10 -13.30 -0.11
N ALA A 323 -18.08 -14.08 0.26
CA ALA A 323 -17.21 -14.75 -0.71
C ALA A 323 -17.99 -15.67 -1.66
N GLY A 324 -17.67 -15.63 -2.96
CA GLY A 324 -18.33 -16.41 -4.01
C GLY A 324 -19.72 -15.90 -4.41
N LYS A 325 -20.19 -14.76 -3.89
CA LYS A 325 -21.50 -14.18 -4.26
C LYS A 325 -21.44 -13.17 -5.42
N GLY A 326 -20.26 -12.78 -5.85
CA GLY A 326 -20.08 -11.81 -6.96
C GLY A 326 -20.52 -10.38 -6.63
N ILE A 327 -20.61 -10.02 -5.35
CA ILE A 327 -21.13 -8.71 -4.87
C ILE A 327 -20.09 -7.84 -4.16
N ALA A 328 -18.85 -8.31 -4.01
CA ALA A 328 -17.81 -7.58 -3.31
C ALA A 328 -17.47 -6.27 -4.02
N ASP A 329 -17.31 -5.17 -3.28
CA ASP A 329 -16.93 -3.87 -3.83
C ASP A 329 -15.48 -3.90 -4.32
N ILE A 330 -15.21 -3.32 -5.49
CA ILE A 330 -13.90 -3.30 -6.13
C ILE A 330 -13.17 -1.96 -6.00
N VAL A 331 -13.79 -0.94 -5.42
CA VAL A 331 -13.25 0.43 -5.37
C VAL A 331 -11.88 0.44 -4.70
N ASN A 332 -11.72 -0.23 -3.58
CA ASN A 332 -10.44 -0.32 -2.86
C ASN A 332 -9.36 -1.05 -3.66
N MET A 333 -9.69 -2.14 -4.36
CA MET A 333 -8.73 -2.87 -5.19
C MET A 333 -8.29 -2.02 -6.38
N LYS A 334 -9.22 -1.34 -7.04
CA LYS A 334 -8.92 -0.41 -8.12
C LYS A 334 -8.02 0.74 -7.64
N ALA A 335 -8.32 1.33 -6.49
CA ALA A 335 -7.51 2.38 -5.88
C ALA A 335 -6.09 1.87 -5.55
N ALA A 336 -5.97 0.66 -4.98
CA ALA A 336 -4.68 0.07 -4.63
C ALA A 336 -3.80 -0.20 -5.86
N ILE A 337 -4.35 -0.74 -6.95
CA ILE A 337 -3.63 -0.95 -8.22
C ILE A 337 -3.22 0.39 -8.84
N THR A 338 -4.12 1.37 -8.87
CA THR A 338 -3.82 2.72 -9.39
C THR A 338 -2.69 3.38 -8.59
N MET A 339 -2.71 3.25 -7.26
CA MET A 339 -1.66 3.76 -6.39
C MET A 339 -0.32 3.07 -6.64
N ALA A 340 -0.30 1.74 -6.78
CA ALA A 340 0.90 0.97 -7.11
C ALA A 340 1.51 1.46 -8.43
N ALA A 341 0.69 1.61 -9.47
CA ALA A 341 1.11 2.11 -10.77
C ALA A 341 1.69 3.53 -10.67
N LYS A 342 1.00 4.44 -10.00
CA LYS A 342 1.45 5.81 -9.78
C LYS A 342 2.81 5.87 -9.07
N MET A 343 2.98 5.10 -8.01
CA MET A 343 4.23 5.07 -7.25
C MET A 343 5.38 4.44 -8.06
N ALA A 344 5.11 3.43 -8.88
CA ALA A 344 6.10 2.82 -9.77
C ALA A 344 6.60 3.81 -10.83
N VAL A 345 5.69 4.57 -11.44
CA VAL A 345 6.04 5.65 -12.39
C VAL A 345 6.86 6.74 -11.72
N GLY A 346 6.49 7.19 -10.52
CA GLY A 346 7.23 8.20 -9.78
C GLY A 346 8.63 7.73 -9.36
N ARG A 347 8.77 6.45 -8.97
CA ARG A 347 10.08 5.85 -8.66
C ARG A 347 11.00 5.80 -9.88
N GLU A 348 10.47 5.43 -11.03
CA GLU A 348 11.23 5.41 -12.29
C GLU A 348 11.68 6.82 -12.68
N ALA A 349 10.81 7.83 -12.54
CA ALA A 349 11.15 9.24 -12.76
C ALA A 349 12.29 9.70 -11.85
N ALA A 350 12.20 9.41 -10.56
CA ALA A 350 13.23 9.77 -9.58
C ALA A 350 14.57 9.04 -9.82
N GLY A 351 14.53 7.81 -10.34
CA GLY A 351 15.72 7.04 -10.72
C GLY A 351 16.46 7.67 -11.89
N ARG A 352 15.76 8.02 -12.95
CA ARG A 352 16.32 8.69 -14.14
C ARG A 352 16.91 10.06 -13.83
N ALA A 353 16.26 10.85 -12.96
CA ALA A 353 16.76 12.15 -12.55
C ALA A 353 18.10 12.09 -11.78
N LYS A 354 18.42 10.97 -11.13
CA LYS A 354 19.72 10.76 -10.44
C LYS A 354 20.82 10.31 -11.38
N SER A 355 20.47 9.80 -12.56
CA SER A 355 21.41 9.25 -13.56
C SER A 355 21.77 10.27 -14.66
N ALA A 356 21.05 11.39 -14.74
CA ALA A 356 21.27 12.51 -15.65
C ALA A 356 22.05 13.64 -14.96
#